data_fd15f6c5ed5bfba70bcb501fe7161585
#
_entry.id   fd15f6c5ed5bfba70bcb501fe7161585
#
_cell.length_a   1.000
_cell.length_b   1.000
_cell.length_c   1.000
_cell.angle_alpha   90.00
_cell.angle_beta   90.00
_cell.angle_gamma   90.00
#
_symmetry.space_group_name_H-M   'P 1'
#
loop_
_entity.id
_entity.type
_entity.pdbx_description
1 polymer ?
#
loop_
_entity_poly.entity_id
_entity_poly.type
_entity_poly.pdbx_seq_one_letter_code
_entity_poly.pdbx_strand_id
1 'polypeptide(L)'
;MTTFAYIWSHHTLLVFGVKKPPAFSIIGLRMLEAAMAPPSRGRVVCVVNQKGGVGKTTTAVNLAASVAAAEKRTLLIDMDPQGNASSGCGVRPGTRERTVYDVLIGAVKMDEVLVETDVPRLMVAPATQDLVAAELELVDDPKRAFKLRDALAPLLSRFDHIFIDCPPSLGLLTVNALAAADSVLVPLQCEYYALEGLTHLMATIDRVKNGMNPGLEVEGVVLTMFDPRNNLAHQVAEEVKKHFFVFESVIPRNVRLSEAPSHGKPIILYDVSSKGAQGYLGLARELLARSAAPKAKTKKVVGVRA
;
A
#
# COMPACT_ATOMS: atom_id res chain seq x y z
N MET A 1 41.27 -18.21 -26.85
CA MET A 1 39.88 -17.70 -26.84
C MET A 1 38.95 -18.90 -26.88
N THR A 2 38.42 -19.33 -25.79
CA THR A 2 37.54 -20.49 -25.71
C THR A 2 36.10 -19.99 -25.54
N THR A 3 35.29 -20.21 -26.57
CA THR A 3 33.88 -19.80 -26.61
C THR A 3 33.06 -20.79 -25.83
N PHE A 4 32.27 -20.30 -24.85
CA PHE A 4 31.35 -21.11 -24.06
C PHE A 4 29.99 -21.12 -24.74
N ALA A 5 29.43 -22.29 -25.02
CA ALA A 5 28.05 -22.46 -25.45
C ALA A 5 27.19 -22.95 -24.25
N TYR A 6 26.09 -22.28 -23.98
CA TYR A 6 25.12 -22.68 -22.97
C TYR A 6 23.87 -23.21 -23.67
N ILE A 7 23.45 -24.41 -23.30
CA ILE A 7 22.17 -24.99 -23.75
C ILE A 7 21.29 -25.22 -22.54
N TRP A 8 20.10 -24.63 -22.55
CA TRP A 8 19.05 -24.81 -21.54
C TRP A 8 18.11 -25.95 -21.97
N SER A 9 17.91 -26.94 -21.12
CA SER A 9 16.84 -27.92 -21.24
C SER A 9 16.34 -28.27 -19.84
N HIS A 10 15.05 -28.02 -19.63
CA HIS A 10 14.24 -28.47 -18.47
C HIS A 10 14.99 -28.78 -17.15
N HIS A 11 15.24 -27.73 -16.34
CA HIS A 11 15.67 -27.80 -14.92
C HIS A 11 17.08 -28.35 -14.61
N THR A 12 17.98 -28.48 -15.58
CA THR A 12 19.36 -28.89 -15.26
C THR A 12 20.36 -28.12 -16.13
N LEU A 13 21.33 -27.46 -15.47
CA LEU A 13 22.45 -26.80 -16.14
C LEU A 13 23.56 -27.85 -16.37
N LEU A 14 23.80 -28.25 -17.60
CA LEU A 14 24.93 -29.10 -17.99
C LEU A 14 26.10 -28.25 -18.46
N VAL A 15 27.19 -28.24 -17.69
CA VAL A 15 28.45 -27.58 -18.08
C VAL A 15 29.39 -28.63 -18.61
N PHE A 16 29.70 -28.56 -19.90
CA PHE A 16 30.68 -29.44 -20.56
C PHE A 16 32.05 -28.78 -20.60
N GLY A 17 33.05 -29.42 -20.02
CA GLY A 17 34.44 -29.27 -20.40
C GLY A 17 35.29 -28.27 -19.64
N VAL A 18 35.25 -28.22 -18.28
CA VAL A 18 36.27 -27.49 -17.52
C VAL A 18 36.81 -28.36 -16.39
N LYS A 19 38.11 -28.63 -16.44
CA LYS A 19 38.88 -29.16 -15.28
C LYS A 19 38.99 -28.05 -14.24
N LYS A 20 38.20 -28.12 -13.16
CA LYS A 20 38.03 -27.20 -12.05
C LYS A 20 37.46 -25.83 -12.46
N PRO A 21 36.17 -25.51 -12.13
CA PRO A 21 35.69 -24.16 -12.27
C PRO A 21 36.49 -23.24 -11.30
N PRO A 22 36.77 -21.99 -11.71
CA PRO A 22 37.29 -21.01 -10.77
C PRO A 22 36.29 -20.88 -9.61
N ALA A 23 36.80 -20.71 -8.40
CA ALA A 23 35.96 -20.50 -7.23
C ALA A 23 35.11 -19.20 -7.45
N PHE A 24 33.95 -19.35 -8.08
CA PHE A 24 32.94 -18.30 -8.03
C PHE A 24 32.60 -18.13 -6.56
N SER A 25 32.86 -16.95 -6.03
CA SER A 25 32.52 -16.66 -4.64
C SER A 25 31.01 -16.90 -4.49
N ILE A 26 30.59 -17.47 -3.38
CA ILE A 26 29.16 -17.66 -3.02
C ILE A 26 28.38 -16.35 -3.21
N ILE A 27 29.05 -15.21 -3.08
CA ILE A 27 28.51 -13.86 -3.35
C ILE A 27 28.21 -13.68 -4.85
N GLY A 28 29.06 -14.11 -5.75
CA GLY A 28 28.83 -14.00 -7.20
C GLY A 28 27.67 -14.89 -7.69
N LEU A 29 27.53 -16.12 -7.13
CA LEU A 29 26.40 -16.99 -7.43
C LEU A 29 25.07 -16.39 -6.92
N ARG A 30 25.04 -15.87 -5.69
CA ARG A 30 23.87 -15.20 -5.12
C ARG A 30 23.50 -13.92 -5.88
N MET A 31 24.47 -13.17 -6.38
CA MET A 31 24.21 -11.99 -7.21
C MET A 31 23.64 -12.40 -8.60
N LEU A 32 24.10 -13.51 -9.17
CA LEU A 32 23.58 -14.04 -10.43
C LEU A 32 22.16 -14.61 -10.25
N GLU A 33 21.90 -15.34 -9.17
CA GLU A 33 20.55 -15.82 -8.80
C GLU A 33 19.60 -14.69 -8.52
N ALA A 34 20.03 -13.62 -7.83
CA ALA A 34 19.23 -12.42 -7.61
C ALA A 34 18.94 -11.65 -8.91
N ALA A 35 19.88 -11.62 -9.86
CA ALA A 35 19.70 -10.99 -11.16
C ALA A 35 18.81 -11.81 -12.11
N MET A 36 18.71 -13.14 -11.91
CA MET A 36 17.88 -14.07 -12.69
C MET A 36 16.54 -14.39 -12.02
N ALA A 37 16.31 -13.94 -10.78
CA ALA A 37 15.00 -14.06 -10.15
C ALA A 37 13.98 -13.27 -10.99
N PRO A 38 12.80 -13.84 -11.31
CA PRO A 38 11.76 -13.06 -11.95
C PRO A 38 11.48 -11.83 -11.10
N PRO A 39 11.19 -10.67 -11.72
CA PRO A 39 10.90 -9.45 -10.96
C PRO A 39 9.82 -9.77 -9.92
N SER A 40 10.13 -9.51 -8.66
CA SER A 40 9.18 -9.76 -7.58
C SER A 40 7.92 -8.96 -7.87
N ARG A 41 6.76 -9.61 -7.86
CA ARG A 41 5.46 -8.94 -7.95
C ARG A 41 5.38 -7.88 -6.86
N GLY A 42 5.04 -6.66 -7.23
CA GLY A 42 4.83 -5.56 -6.30
C GLY A 42 3.75 -5.90 -5.28
N ARG A 43 3.97 -5.47 -4.05
CA ARG A 43 3.03 -5.65 -2.95
C ARG A 43 1.99 -4.55 -2.94
N VAL A 44 0.71 -4.93 -2.94
CA VAL A 44 -0.42 -3.99 -2.92
C VAL A 44 -0.96 -3.87 -1.49
N VAL A 45 -0.91 -2.67 -0.92
CA VAL A 45 -1.35 -2.36 0.44
C VAL A 45 -2.49 -1.34 0.39
N CYS A 46 -3.67 -1.71 0.86
CA CYS A 46 -4.83 -0.84 0.95
C CYS A 46 -4.85 -0.14 2.32
N VAL A 47 -4.96 1.19 2.33
CA VAL A 47 -5.08 2.00 3.56
C VAL A 47 -6.55 2.32 3.79
N VAL A 48 -7.16 1.68 4.79
CA VAL A 48 -8.61 1.76 4.98
C VAL A 48 -9.01 1.93 6.44
N ASN A 49 -10.04 2.72 6.67
CA ASN A 49 -10.83 2.80 7.90
C ASN A 49 -12.16 3.48 7.58
N GLN A 50 -13.26 3.00 8.18
CA GLN A 50 -14.60 3.58 7.99
C GLN A 50 -14.72 4.98 8.61
N LYS A 51 -14.00 5.23 9.69
CA LYS A 51 -14.05 6.52 10.39
C LYS A 51 -13.35 7.61 9.57
N GLY A 52 -14.05 8.71 9.34
CA GLY A 52 -13.47 9.92 8.75
C GLY A 52 -12.43 10.55 9.69
N GLY A 53 -11.44 11.23 9.13
CA GLY A 53 -10.48 12.01 9.90
C GLY A 53 -9.42 11.22 10.68
N VAL A 54 -9.35 9.90 10.59
CA VAL A 54 -8.33 9.09 11.30
C VAL A 54 -6.93 9.10 10.65
N GLY A 55 -6.74 9.87 9.57
CA GLY A 55 -5.44 9.99 8.91
C GLY A 55 -5.18 8.93 7.83
N LYS A 56 -6.21 8.39 7.16
CA LYS A 56 -6.05 7.45 6.02
C LYS A 56 -5.17 8.04 4.93
N THR A 57 -5.63 9.12 4.32
CA THR A 57 -4.93 9.81 3.24
C THR A 57 -3.54 10.30 3.66
N THR A 58 -3.45 10.88 4.88
CA THR A 58 -2.16 11.30 5.44
C THR A 58 -1.19 10.11 5.55
N THR A 59 -1.70 8.93 5.96
CA THR A 59 -0.89 7.70 6.04
C THR A 59 -0.52 7.19 4.66
N ALA A 60 -1.47 7.11 3.72
CA ALA A 60 -1.20 6.63 2.37
C ALA A 60 -0.13 7.47 1.66
N VAL A 61 -0.28 8.80 1.67
CA VAL A 61 0.67 9.75 1.06
C VAL A 61 2.05 9.65 1.69
N ASN A 62 2.13 9.77 3.02
CA ASN A 62 3.43 9.89 3.68
C ASN A 62 4.16 8.55 3.81
N LEU A 63 3.42 7.43 3.91
CA LEU A 63 4.02 6.10 3.87
C LEU A 63 4.54 5.78 2.46
N ALA A 64 3.75 6.05 1.40
CA ALA A 64 4.20 5.86 0.02
C ALA A 64 5.46 6.70 -0.28
N ALA A 65 5.46 7.97 0.11
CA ALA A 65 6.62 8.84 -0.04
C ALA A 65 7.84 8.34 0.75
N SER A 66 7.65 7.85 1.98
CA SER A 66 8.74 7.31 2.80
C SER A 66 9.32 6.00 2.25
N VAL A 67 8.47 5.14 1.66
CA VAL A 67 8.89 3.90 0.99
C VAL A 67 9.65 4.22 -0.30
N ALA A 68 9.21 5.22 -1.07
CA ALA A 68 9.92 5.70 -2.25
C ALA A 68 11.29 6.29 -1.89
N ALA A 69 11.38 7.06 -0.80
CA ALA A 69 12.64 7.59 -0.27
C ALA A 69 13.60 6.45 0.19
N ALA A 70 13.09 5.28 0.51
CA ALA A 70 13.89 4.06 0.75
C ALA A 70 14.23 3.29 -0.54
N GLU A 71 14.31 3.99 -1.68
CA GLU A 71 14.72 3.47 -2.99
C GLU A 71 13.75 2.42 -3.60
N LYS A 72 12.49 2.32 -3.13
CA LYS A 72 11.49 1.41 -3.69
C LYS A 72 10.65 2.11 -4.76
N ARG A 73 10.45 1.44 -5.90
CA ARG A 73 9.51 1.90 -6.93
C ARG A 73 8.10 1.82 -6.37
N THR A 74 7.48 2.97 -6.15
CA THR A 74 6.23 3.07 -5.40
C THR A 74 5.14 3.72 -6.25
N LEU A 75 3.94 3.16 -6.21
CA LEU A 75 2.73 3.75 -6.77
C LEU A 75 1.75 4.05 -5.65
N LEU A 76 1.19 5.25 -5.65
CA LEU A 76 0.04 5.63 -4.83
C LEU A 76 -1.18 5.77 -5.74
N ILE A 77 -2.27 5.06 -5.41
CA ILE A 77 -3.54 5.14 -6.11
C ILE A 77 -4.52 5.85 -5.20
N ASP A 78 -5.07 6.94 -5.67
CA ASP A 78 -6.11 7.68 -4.98
C ASP A 78 -7.48 7.14 -5.39
N MET A 79 -8.20 6.52 -4.44
CA MET A 79 -9.55 5.98 -4.65
C MET A 79 -10.61 6.81 -3.92
N ASP A 80 -10.23 7.96 -3.34
CA ASP A 80 -11.17 8.87 -2.72
C ASP A 80 -11.59 9.95 -3.73
N PRO A 81 -12.90 10.14 -4.03
CA PRO A 81 -13.39 11.19 -4.92
C PRO A 81 -12.97 12.61 -4.51
N GLN A 82 -12.55 12.82 -3.26
CA GLN A 82 -12.03 14.10 -2.80
C GLN A 82 -10.65 14.45 -3.39
N GLY A 83 -9.88 13.47 -3.92
CA GLY A 83 -8.59 13.68 -4.54
C GLY A 83 -7.50 14.19 -3.59
N ASN A 84 -7.65 13.92 -2.27
CA ASN A 84 -6.75 14.44 -1.26
C ASN A 84 -5.35 13.80 -1.30
N ALA A 85 -5.24 12.52 -1.68
CA ALA A 85 -3.94 11.87 -1.85
C ALA A 85 -3.21 12.43 -3.07
N SER A 86 -3.93 12.68 -4.15
CA SER A 86 -3.43 13.34 -5.37
C SER A 86 -2.87 14.72 -5.05
N SER A 87 -3.68 15.57 -4.41
CA SER A 87 -3.29 16.92 -4.02
C SER A 87 -2.11 16.93 -3.05
N GLY A 88 -2.08 15.99 -2.09
CA GLY A 88 -1.00 15.84 -1.12
C GLY A 88 0.34 15.42 -1.73
N CYS A 89 0.34 14.94 -2.97
CA CYS A 89 1.52 14.62 -3.77
C CYS A 89 1.82 15.67 -4.87
N GLY A 90 1.15 16.84 -4.85
CA GLY A 90 1.38 17.91 -5.81
C GLY A 90 0.60 17.78 -7.12
N VAL A 91 -0.23 16.77 -7.27
CA VAL A 91 -1.09 16.60 -8.44
C VAL A 91 -2.37 17.40 -8.23
N ARG A 92 -2.48 18.54 -8.91
CA ARG A 92 -3.64 19.45 -8.76
C ARG A 92 -4.88 18.88 -9.45
N PRO A 93 -6.08 18.97 -8.83
CA PRO A 93 -7.34 18.63 -9.47
C PRO A 93 -7.52 19.41 -10.79
N GLY A 94 -8.08 18.76 -11.80
CA GLY A 94 -8.34 19.39 -13.10
C GLY A 94 -7.12 19.65 -14.00
N THR A 95 -5.91 19.30 -13.57
CA THR A 95 -4.71 19.39 -14.44
C THR A 95 -4.55 18.18 -15.35
N ARG A 96 -5.36 17.13 -15.17
CA ARG A 96 -5.33 15.90 -15.95
C ARG A 96 -6.69 15.63 -16.57
N GLU A 97 -6.67 15.25 -17.84
CA GLU A 97 -7.87 14.86 -18.58
C GLU A 97 -8.36 13.47 -18.19
N ARG A 98 -7.46 12.62 -17.64
CA ARG A 98 -7.72 11.21 -17.33
C ARG A 98 -7.24 10.85 -15.93
N THR A 99 -8.05 10.06 -15.24
CA THR A 99 -7.87 9.71 -13.83
C THR A 99 -8.20 8.24 -13.56
N VAL A 100 -8.16 7.82 -12.30
CA VAL A 100 -8.58 6.47 -11.88
C VAL A 100 -10.05 6.20 -12.25
N TYR A 101 -10.91 7.22 -12.36
CA TYR A 101 -12.28 7.06 -12.86
C TYR A 101 -12.29 6.42 -14.25
N ASP A 102 -11.53 7.00 -15.20
CA ASP A 102 -11.46 6.50 -16.58
C ASP A 102 -10.94 5.05 -16.66
N VAL A 103 -10.05 4.70 -15.74
CA VAL A 103 -9.53 3.33 -15.61
C VAL A 103 -10.61 2.37 -15.15
N LEU A 104 -11.40 2.74 -14.13
CA LEU A 104 -12.45 1.87 -13.57
C LEU A 104 -13.57 1.61 -14.56
N ILE A 105 -13.96 2.61 -15.36
CA ILE A 105 -14.97 2.43 -16.41
C ILE A 105 -14.40 1.74 -17.66
N GLY A 106 -13.08 1.54 -17.73
CA GLY A 106 -12.41 0.85 -18.84
C GLY A 106 -12.12 1.71 -20.06
N ALA A 107 -12.19 3.04 -19.93
CA ALA A 107 -11.91 3.98 -21.01
C ALA A 107 -10.42 4.06 -21.35
N VAL A 108 -9.54 3.88 -20.34
CA VAL A 108 -8.07 3.91 -20.48
C VAL A 108 -7.39 2.85 -19.62
N LYS A 109 -6.12 2.58 -19.90
CA LYS A 109 -5.29 1.70 -19.05
C LYS A 109 -4.71 2.48 -17.87
N MET A 110 -4.37 1.77 -16.79
CA MET A 110 -3.78 2.37 -15.58
C MET A 110 -2.46 3.10 -15.86
N ASP A 111 -1.63 2.64 -16.77
CA ASP A 111 -0.36 3.27 -17.11
C ASP A 111 -0.51 4.64 -17.79
N GLU A 112 -1.65 4.91 -18.43
CA GLU A 112 -1.95 6.17 -19.10
C GLU A 112 -2.30 7.31 -18.12
N VAL A 113 -2.69 6.97 -16.89
CA VAL A 113 -3.08 7.96 -15.86
C VAL A 113 -1.97 8.25 -14.84
N LEU A 114 -0.85 7.53 -14.88
CA LEU A 114 0.22 7.68 -13.91
C LEU A 114 0.93 9.04 -14.04
N VAL A 115 1.19 9.68 -12.90
CA VAL A 115 1.85 10.98 -12.80
C VAL A 115 3.09 10.84 -11.94
N GLU A 116 4.22 11.36 -12.40
CA GLU A 116 5.42 11.53 -11.59
C GLU A 116 5.21 12.61 -10.53
N THR A 117 5.84 12.44 -9.38
CA THR A 117 5.80 13.41 -8.27
C THR A 117 7.19 14.00 -8.00
N ASP A 118 7.25 15.04 -7.16
CA ASP A 118 8.51 15.59 -6.66
C ASP A 118 9.32 14.60 -5.78
N VAL A 119 8.71 13.50 -5.35
CA VAL A 119 9.41 12.43 -4.62
C VAL A 119 9.96 11.43 -5.64
N PRO A 120 11.28 11.28 -5.78
CA PRO A 120 11.86 10.30 -6.69
C PRO A 120 11.30 8.88 -6.44
N ARG A 121 10.99 8.15 -7.51
CA ARG A 121 10.43 6.79 -7.48
C ARG A 121 8.98 6.68 -6.97
N LEU A 122 8.29 7.79 -6.70
CA LEU A 122 6.86 7.81 -6.38
C LEU A 122 6.07 8.30 -7.59
N MET A 123 5.16 7.46 -8.07
CA MET A 123 4.13 7.83 -9.03
C MET A 123 2.75 7.84 -8.36
N VAL A 124 1.82 8.63 -8.88
CA VAL A 124 0.44 8.73 -8.40
C VAL A 124 -0.51 8.45 -9.55
N ALA A 125 -1.53 7.63 -9.31
CA ALA A 125 -2.74 7.54 -10.13
C ALA A 125 -3.80 8.44 -9.48
N PRO A 126 -4.14 9.61 -10.06
CA PRO A 126 -4.95 10.63 -9.40
C PRO A 126 -6.44 10.33 -9.49
N ALA A 127 -7.18 10.84 -8.49
CA ALA A 127 -8.63 10.86 -8.44
C ALA A 127 -9.20 12.25 -8.68
N THR A 128 -10.46 12.26 -9.13
CA THR A 128 -11.33 13.45 -9.16
C THR A 128 -12.71 13.07 -8.63
N GLN A 129 -13.58 14.07 -8.48
CA GLN A 129 -14.98 13.86 -8.07
C GLN A 129 -15.75 12.93 -9.02
N ASP A 130 -15.29 12.75 -10.26
CA ASP A 130 -15.90 11.84 -11.24
C ASP A 130 -15.93 10.38 -10.74
N LEU A 131 -15.05 10.00 -9.81
CA LEU A 131 -15.11 8.68 -9.16
C LEU A 131 -16.47 8.37 -8.51
N VAL A 132 -17.27 9.38 -8.14
CA VAL A 132 -18.65 9.17 -7.66
C VAL A 132 -19.51 8.56 -8.75
N ALA A 133 -19.32 8.98 -10.01
CA ALA A 133 -20.06 8.46 -11.13
C ALA A 133 -19.74 6.99 -11.42
N ALA A 134 -18.51 6.55 -11.17
CA ALA A 134 -18.11 5.16 -11.36
C ALA A 134 -18.96 4.18 -10.54
N GLU A 135 -19.39 4.55 -9.31
CA GLU A 135 -20.26 3.70 -8.49
C GLU A 135 -21.65 3.47 -9.14
N LEU A 136 -22.14 4.47 -9.87
CA LEU A 136 -23.43 4.38 -10.58
C LEU A 136 -23.29 3.66 -11.93
N GLU A 137 -22.26 3.99 -12.70
CA GLU A 137 -22.04 3.44 -14.04
C GLU A 137 -21.67 1.95 -14.02
N LEU A 138 -21.00 1.52 -12.97
CA LEU A 138 -20.60 0.11 -12.82
C LEU A 138 -21.65 -0.77 -12.14
N VAL A 139 -22.83 -0.23 -11.78
CA VAL A 139 -23.84 -0.97 -11.00
C VAL A 139 -24.24 -2.30 -11.63
N ASP A 140 -24.38 -2.33 -12.95
CA ASP A 140 -24.81 -3.51 -13.73
C ASP A 140 -23.63 -4.37 -14.22
N ASP A 141 -22.38 -3.96 -13.98
CA ASP A 141 -21.23 -4.75 -14.41
C ASP A 141 -20.97 -5.90 -13.42
N PRO A 142 -21.05 -7.17 -13.83
CA PRO A 142 -20.80 -8.31 -12.96
C PRO A 142 -19.36 -8.36 -12.42
N LYS A 143 -18.41 -7.69 -13.07
CA LYS A 143 -17.01 -7.56 -12.66
C LYS A 143 -16.70 -6.26 -11.93
N ARG A 144 -17.71 -5.46 -11.58
CA ARG A 144 -17.53 -4.13 -10.94
C ARG A 144 -16.56 -4.13 -9.75
N ALA A 145 -16.53 -5.19 -8.96
CA ALA A 145 -15.67 -5.30 -7.77
C ALA A 145 -14.19 -5.58 -8.10
N PHE A 146 -13.86 -5.92 -9.34
CA PHE A 146 -12.54 -6.38 -9.77
C PHE A 146 -11.85 -5.44 -10.76
N LYS A 147 -12.45 -4.30 -11.09
CA LYS A 147 -11.92 -3.36 -12.08
C LYS A 147 -10.50 -2.89 -11.75
N LEU A 148 -10.28 -2.49 -10.50
CA LEU A 148 -8.96 -2.04 -10.06
C LEU A 148 -7.94 -3.18 -10.09
N ARG A 149 -8.30 -4.37 -9.60
CA ARG A 149 -7.43 -5.54 -9.64
C ARG A 149 -6.98 -5.88 -11.05
N ASP A 150 -7.92 -5.91 -12.00
CA ASP A 150 -7.64 -6.27 -13.38
C ASP A 150 -6.80 -5.18 -14.07
N ALA A 151 -7.04 -3.90 -13.76
CA ALA A 151 -6.25 -2.77 -14.25
C ALA A 151 -4.81 -2.75 -13.68
N LEU A 152 -4.59 -3.24 -12.45
CA LEU A 152 -3.27 -3.30 -11.82
C LEU A 152 -2.42 -4.48 -12.25
N ALA A 153 -3.03 -5.56 -12.71
CA ALA A 153 -2.31 -6.79 -13.06
C ALA A 153 -1.08 -6.57 -13.96
N PRO A 154 -1.13 -5.75 -15.03
CA PRO A 154 0.03 -5.49 -15.89
C PRO A 154 1.16 -4.69 -15.21
N LEU A 155 0.84 -3.95 -14.14
CA LEU A 155 1.77 -3.03 -13.48
C LEU A 155 2.48 -3.64 -12.27
N LEU A 156 2.05 -4.80 -11.79
CA LEU A 156 2.59 -5.42 -10.57
C LEU A 156 4.09 -5.68 -10.60
N SER A 157 4.70 -5.87 -11.77
CA SER A 157 6.16 -6.04 -11.92
C SER A 157 6.93 -4.71 -12.04
N ARG A 158 6.24 -3.60 -12.29
CA ARG A 158 6.88 -2.27 -12.44
C ARG A 158 7.17 -1.60 -11.09
N PHE A 159 6.39 -1.92 -10.07
CA PHE A 159 6.48 -1.32 -8.75
C PHE A 159 6.87 -2.37 -7.71
N ASP A 160 7.59 -1.95 -6.67
CA ASP A 160 7.90 -2.79 -5.52
C ASP A 160 6.77 -2.73 -4.47
N HIS A 161 6.14 -1.55 -4.33
CA HIS A 161 4.98 -1.32 -3.48
C HIS A 161 3.93 -0.47 -4.19
N ILE A 162 2.66 -0.83 -3.97
CA ILE A 162 1.49 -0.09 -4.45
C ILE A 162 0.62 0.19 -3.23
N PHE A 163 0.38 1.46 -2.93
CA PHE A 163 -0.52 1.89 -1.87
C PHE A 163 -1.83 2.38 -2.48
N ILE A 164 -2.96 2.03 -1.85
CA ILE A 164 -4.29 2.47 -2.28
C ILE A 164 -4.90 3.27 -1.13
N ASP A 165 -5.13 4.57 -1.35
CA ASP A 165 -5.91 5.41 -0.42
C ASP A 165 -7.40 5.22 -0.66
N CYS A 166 -8.15 4.93 0.40
CA CYS A 166 -9.57 4.62 0.31
C CYS A 166 -10.45 5.72 0.92
N PRO A 167 -11.65 5.94 0.37
CA PRO A 167 -12.64 6.80 0.98
C PRO A 167 -13.09 6.26 2.36
N PRO A 168 -13.76 7.08 3.17
CA PRO A 168 -14.27 6.64 4.48
C PRO A 168 -15.49 5.71 4.36
N SER A 169 -16.10 5.59 3.18
CA SER A 169 -17.22 4.69 2.92
C SER A 169 -16.75 3.26 2.62
N LEU A 170 -17.56 2.26 2.92
CA LEU A 170 -17.35 0.87 2.47
C LEU A 170 -18.14 0.58 1.18
N GLY A 171 -18.16 1.53 0.25
CA GLY A 171 -18.80 1.42 -1.07
C GLY A 171 -17.99 0.60 -2.07
N LEU A 172 -18.39 0.67 -3.34
CA LEU A 172 -17.77 -0.06 -4.44
C LEU A 172 -16.28 0.27 -4.61
N LEU A 173 -15.89 1.53 -4.38
CA LEU A 173 -14.49 1.96 -4.49
C LEU A 173 -13.60 1.24 -3.47
N THR A 174 -14.04 1.18 -2.20
CA THR A 174 -13.32 0.44 -1.16
C THR A 174 -13.29 -1.06 -1.42
N VAL A 175 -14.38 -1.64 -1.93
CA VAL A 175 -14.41 -3.06 -2.33
C VAL A 175 -13.42 -3.34 -3.45
N ASN A 176 -13.30 -2.46 -4.46
CA ASN A 176 -12.28 -2.57 -5.52
C ASN A 176 -10.85 -2.55 -4.94
N ALA A 177 -10.58 -1.64 -4.01
CA ALA A 177 -9.30 -1.56 -3.33
C ALA A 177 -8.96 -2.85 -2.56
N LEU A 178 -9.91 -3.38 -1.77
CA LEU A 178 -9.74 -4.62 -1.02
C LEU A 178 -9.61 -5.85 -1.92
N ALA A 179 -10.34 -5.90 -3.03
CA ALA A 179 -10.26 -6.99 -4.00
C ALA A 179 -8.91 -7.03 -4.76
N ALA A 180 -8.26 -5.86 -4.89
CA ALA A 180 -6.96 -5.71 -5.55
C ALA A 180 -5.77 -5.87 -4.59
N ALA A 181 -5.96 -5.69 -3.28
CA ALA A 181 -4.89 -5.63 -2.29
C ALA A 181 -4.37 -7.02 -1.86
N ASP A 182 -3.09 -7.08 -1.51
CA ASP A 182 -2.50 -8.21 -0.79
C ASP A 182 -2.73 -8.07 0.72
N SER A 183 -2.75 -6.82 1.22
CA SER A 183 -2.95 -6.58 2.64
C SER A 183 -3.60 -5.22 2.93
N VAL A 184 -4.13 -5.11 4.15
CA VAL A 184 -4.83 -3.93 4.67
C VAL A 184 -4.05 -3.32 5.81
N LEU A 185 -3.63 -2.06 5.67
CA LEU A 185 -3.10 -1.22 6.74
C LEU A 185 -4.23 -0.38 7.32
N VAL A 186 -4.40 -0.40 8.65
CA VAL A 186 -5.50 0.30 9.32
C VAL A 186 -4.95 1.45 10.16
N PRO A 187 -5.04 2.70 9.70
CA PRO A 187 -4.81 3.87 10.55
C PRO A 187 -5.91 3.96 11.61
N LEU A 188 -5.53 4.06 12.88
CA LEU A 188 -6.45 4.08 14.01
C LEU A 188 -6.12 5.23 14.94
N GLN A 189 -7.08 6.12 15.15
CA GLN A 189 -7.03 7.11 16.23
C GLN A 189 -7.59 6.47 17.51
N CYS A 190 -6.80 6.49 18.60
CA CYS A 190 -7.16 5.87 19.87
C CYS A 190 -8.24 6.70 20.62
N GLU A 191 -9.48 6.54 20.23
CA GLU A 191 -10.67 7.16 20.81
C GLU A 191 -11.68 6.11 21.26
N TYR A 192 -12.68 6.51 22.02
CA TYR A 192 -13.66 5.63 22.65
C TYR A 192 -14.30 4.61 21.67
N TYR A 193 -14.73 5.07 20.49
CA TYR A 193 -15.38 4.22 19.49
C TYR A 193 -14.41 3.50 18.53
N ALA A 194 -13.10 3.53 18.79
CA ALA A 194 -12.11 2.97 17.89
C ALA A 194 -12.25 1.45 17.72
N LEU A 195 -12.53 0.73 18.80
CA LEU A 195 -12.69 -0.73 18.79
C LEU A 195 -13.94 -1.19 18.05
N GLU A 196 -15.05 -0.49 18.22
CA GLU A 196 -16.30 -0.77 17.50
C GLU A 196 -16.11 -0.58 15.99
N GLY A 197 -15.54 0.56 15.58
CA GLY A 197 -15.23 0.82 14.17
C GLY A 197 -14.27 -0.20 13.57
N LEU A 198 -13.27 -0.65 14.36
CA LEU A 198 -12.34 -1.69 13.93
C LEU A 198 -13.05 -3.04 13.73
N THR A 199 -13.97 -3.41 14.62
CA THR A 199 -14.76 -4.65 14.51
C THR A 199 -15.60 -4.66 13.24
N HIS A 200 -16.29 -3.56 12.93
CA HIS A 200 -17.07 -3.43 11.70
C HIS A 200 -16.20 -3.51 10.44
N LEU A 201 -15.03 -2.88 10.46
CA LEU A 201 -14.07 -2.97 9.35
C LEU A 201 -13.59 -4.41 9.15
N MET A 202 -13.24 -5.13 10.24
CA MET A 202 -12.83 -6.53 10.15
C MET A 202 -13.91 -7.43 9.54
N ALA A 203 -15.17 -7.24 9.93
CA ALA A 203 -16.28 -7.98 9.33
C ALA A 203 -16.39 -7.75 7.80
N THR A 204 -16.09 -6.54 7.34
CA THR A 204 -16.07 -6.23 5.90
C THR A 204 -14.87 -6.87 5.20
N ILE A 205 -13.69 -6.80 5.80
CA ILE A 205 -12.48 -7.47 5.28
C ILE A 205 -12.72 -8.97 5.16
N ASP A 206 -13.33 -9.60 6.17
CA ASP A 206 -13.65 -11.03 6.15
C ASP A 206 -14.65 -11.40 5.04
N ARG A 207 -15.66 -10.56 4.77
CA ARG A 207 -16.58 -10.76 3.64
C ARG A 207 -15.86 -10.71 2.30
N VAL A 208 -14.97 -9.72 2.10
CA VAL A 208 -14.17 -9.63 0.88
C VAL A 208 -13.22 -10.82 0.76
N LYS A 209 -12.57 -11.20 1.85
CA LYS A 209 -11.66 -12.36 1.90
C LYS A 209 -12.37 -13.66 1.53
N ASN A 210 -13.56 -13.89 2.05
CA ASN A 210 -14.30 -15.12 1.79
C ASN A 210 -14.96 -15.17 0.40
N GLY A 211 -15.29 -14.02 -0.18
CA GLY A 211 -16.05 -13.98 -1.43
C GLY A 211 -15.25 -13.55 -2.67
N MET A 212 -14.21 -12.74 -2.51
CA MET A 212 -13.56 -12.04 -3.64
C MET A 212 -12.03 -12.16 -3.66
N ASN A 213 -11.38 -12.11 -2.49
CA ASN A 213 -9.91 -12.09 -2.37
C ASN A 213 -9.43 -12.96 -1.20
N PRO A 214 -9.35 -14.30 -1.36
CA PRO A 214 -8.92 -15.20 -0.30
C PRO A 214 -7.51 -14.95 0.24
N GLY A 215 -6.67 -14.27 -0.54
CA GLY A 215 -5.30 -13.90 -0.17
C GLY A 215 -5.20 -12.63 0.68
N LEU A 216 -6.30 -11.90 0.89
CA LEU A 216 -6.27 -10.65 1.64
C LEU A 216 -5.88 -10.88 3.11
N GLU A 217 -4.88 -10.15 3.58
CA GLU A 217 -4.38 -10.23 4.96
C GLU A 217 -4.50 -8.86 5.65
N VAL A 218 -4.55 -8.84 6.98
CA VAL A 218 -4.39 -7.59 7.74
C VAL A 218 -2.89 -7.35 7.94
N GLU A 219 -2.37 -6.26 7.35
CA GLU A 219 -0.97 -5.84 7.51
C GLU A 219 -0.67 -5.48 8.96
N GLY A 220 -1.58 -4.73 9.56
CA GLY A 220 -1.50 -4.26 10.92
C GLY A 220 -2.24 -2.94 11.12
N VAL A 221 -2.23 -2.49 12.36
CA VAL A 221 -2.81 -1.23 12.80
C VAL A 221 -1.69 -0.23 13.06
N VAL A 222 -1.79 0.99 12.53
CA VAL A 222 -0.92 2.11 12.88
C VAL A 222 -1.69 3.13 13.71
N LEU A 223 -1.18 3.46 14.90
CA LEU A 223 -1.78 4.45 15.77
C LEU A 223 -1.49 5.85 15.24
N THR A 224 -2.54 6.62 15.00
CA THR A 224 -2.47 7.97 14.44
C THR A 224 -2.97 9.01 15.44
N MET A 225 -2.46 10.23 15.31
CA MET A 225 -2.76 11.34 16.22
C MET A 225 -2.62 10.95 17.69
N PHE A 226 -1.68 10.05 17.96
CA PHE A 226 -1.44 9.50 19.28
C PHE A 226 -0.89 10.57 20.24
N ASP A 227 -1.52 10.73 21.39
CA ASP A 227 -1.03 11.57 22.48
C ASP A 227 -0.63 10.68 23.66
N PRO A 228 0.68 10.56 23.97
CA PRO A 228 1.16 9.70 25.06
C PRO A 228 0.73 10.17 26.46
N ARG A 229 0.17 11.37 26.60
CA ARG A 229 -0.36 11.89 27.87
C ARG A 229 -1.81 11.46 28.13
N ASN A 230 -2.47 10.87 27.12
CA ASN A 230 -3.87 10.46 27.20
C ASN A 230 -3.98 8.99 27.65
N ASN A 231 -4.46 8.74 28.87
CA ASN A 231 -4.64 7.39 29.40
C ASN A 231 -5.61 6.54 28.57
N LEU A 232 -6.68 7.13 28.02
CA LEU A 232 -7.60 6.41 27.15
C LEU A 232 -6.89 5.90 25.89
N ALA A 233 -5.98 6.72 25.31
CA ALA A 233 -5.21 6.30 24.14
C ALA A 233 -4.35 5.07 24.43
N HIS A 234 -3.73 4.98 25.59
CA HIS A 234 -2.98 3.80 26.02
C HIS A 234 -3.88 2.58 26.21
N GLN A 235 -5.03 2.74 26.87
CA GLN A 235 -5.98 1.64 27.10
C GLN A 235 -6.48 1.06 25.76
N VAL A 236 -6.88 1.93 24.84
CA VAL A 236 -7.33 1.51 23.50
C VAL A 236 -6.18 0.81 22.73
N ALA A 237 -4.97 1.35 22.77
CA ALA A 237 -3.81 0.76 22.11
C ALA A 237 -3.50 -0.65 22.66
N GLU A 238 -3.51 -0.83 23.98
CA GLU A 238 -3.30 -2.15 24.61
C GLU A 238 -4.41 -3.15 24.26
N GLU A 239 -5.66 -2.69 24.18
CA GLU A 239 -6.76 -3.57 23.76
C GLU A 239 -6.62 -4.01 22.30
N VAL A 240 -6.27 -3.10 21.39
CA VAL A 240 -6.04 -3.42 19.99
C VAL A 240 -4.88 -4.41 19.82
N LYS A 241 -3.80 -4.25 20.59
CA LYS A 241 -2.63 -5.16 20.56
C LYS A 241 -2.96 -6.61 20.95
N LYS A 242 -4.01 -6.85 21.72
CA LYS A 242 -4.44 -8.22 22.07
C LYS A 242 -4.96 -9.00 20.85
N HIS A 243 -5.51 -8.29 19.85
CA HIS A 243 -6.21 -8.88 18.72
C HIS A 243 -5.48 -8.70 17.39
N PHE A 244 -4.68 -7.64 17.26
CA PHE A 244 -4.02 -7.26 16.01
C PHE A 244 -2.54 -7.00 16.20
N PHE A 245 -1.79 -7.14 15.12
CA PHE A 245 -0.46 -6.58 15.06
C PHE A 245 -0.57 -5.06 15.00
N VAL A 246 0.06 -4.38 15.94
CA VAL A 246 0.16 -2.90 15.97
C VAL A 246 1.61 -2.53 15.72
N PHE A 247 1.84 -1.64 14.76
CA PHE A 247 3.17 -1.12 14.46
C PHE A 247 3.74 -0.38 15.68
N GLU A 248 5.04 -0.51 15.92
CA GLU A 248 5.73 0.20 17.02
C GLU A 248 5.77 1.71 16.74
N SER A 249 5.95 2.08 15.45
CA SER A 249 5.91 3.46 15.01
C SER A 249 4.51 4.04 15.15
N VAL A 250 4.37 5.05 16.00
CA VAL A 250 3.13 5.82 16.17
C VAL A 250 3.23 7.15 15.43
N ILE A 251 2.11 7.61 14.89
CA ILE A 251 2.04 8.93 14.24
C ILE A 251 1.44 9.91 15.26
N PRO A 252 2.23 10.85 15.78
CA PRO A 252 1.73 11.82 16.76
C PRO A 252 0.82 12.85 16.11
N ARG A 253 0.00 13.52 16.90
CA ARG A 253 -0.65 14.75 16.47
C ARG A 253 0.42 15.80 16.15
N ASN A 254 0.46 16.27 14.92
CA ASN A 254 1.52 17.15 14.44
C ASN A 254 0.99 18.16 13.41
N VAL A 255 1.17 19.45 13.68
CA VAL A 255 0.69 20.55 12.84
C VAL A 255 1.30 20.49 11.45
N ARG A 256 2.58 20.13 11.32
CA ARG A 256 3.26 20.02 10.02
C ARG A 256 2.59 19.01 9.08
N LEU A 257 2.03 17.91 9.62
CA LEU A 257 1.24 16.96 8.84
C LEU A 257 -0.07 17.55 8.30
N SER A 258 -0.63 18.55 8.97
CA SER A 258 -1.84 19.25 8.50
C SER A 258 -1.52 20.36 7.52
N GLU A 259 -0.34 20.97 7.61
CA GLU A 259 0.12 22.05 6.72
C GLU A 259 0.63 21.50 5.37
N ALA A 260 1.40 20.41 5.37
CA ALA A 260 2.06 19.86 4.20
C ALA A 260 1.13 19.66 2.96
N PRO A 261 -0.12 19.14 3.12
CA PRO A 261 -1.04 19.00 1.99
C PRO A 261 -1.41 20.32 1.31
N SER A 262 -1.48 21.45 2.04
CA SER A 262 -1.77 22.76 1.45
C SER A 262 -0.65 23.26 0.55
N HIS A 263 0.54 22.69 0.68
CA HIS A 263 1.70 22.95 -0.19
C HIS A 263 1.87 21.87 -1.28
N GLY A 264 0.96 20.89 -1.36
CA GLY A 264 1.04 19.78 -2.32
C GLY A 264 2.28 18.91 -2.09
N LYS A 265 2.75 18.75 -0.85
CA LYS A 265 3.99 18.05 -0.53
C LYS A 265 3.77 16.99 0.54
N PRO A 266 4.27 15.75 0.35
CA PRO A 266 4.43 14.81 1.45
C PRO A 266 5.31 15.40 2.55
N ILE A 267 5.12 14.98 3.79
CA ILE A 267 5.80 15.55 4.97
C ILE A 267 7.34 15.51 4.86
N ILE A 268 7.89 14.48 4.22
CA ILE A 268 9.35 14.33 4.04
C ILE A 268 9.96 15.44 3.15
N LEU A 269 9.17 16.01 2.23
CA LEU A 269 9.58 17.16 1.42
C LEU A 269 9.23 18.49 2.07
N TYR A 270 8.24 18.51 2.97
CA TYR A 270 7.81 19.73 3.66
C TYR A 270 8.65 20.03 4.89
N ASP A 271 8.79 19.04 5.80
CA ASP A 271 9.60 19.14 7.02
C ASP A 271 10.03 17.74 7.48
N VAL A 272 11.18 17.26 6.97
CA VAL A 272 11.73 15.95 7.29
C VAL A 272 12.12 15.80 8.77
N SER A 273 12.37 16.90 9.46
CA SER A 273 12.77 16.92 10.87
C SER A 273 11.58 16.81 11.83
N SER A 274 10.37 17.04 11.33
CA SER A 274 9.15 16.98 12.14
C SER A 274 8.92 15.58 12.73
N LYS A 275 8.28 15.54 13.91
CA LYS A 275 7.90 14.26 14.54
C LYS A 275 6.96 13.44 13.65
N GLY A 276 6.14 14.09 12.84
CA GLY A 276 5.27 13.44 11.85
C GLY A 276 6.07 12.71 10.77
N ALA A 277 7.09 13.36 10.20
CA ALA A 277 7.98 12.75 9.21
C ALA A 277 8.75 11.56 9.80
N GLN A 278 9.32 11.72 10.98
CA GLN A 278 10.05 10.65 11.67
C GLN A 278 9.13 9.44 11.96
N GLY A 279 7.87 9.67 12.33
CA GLY A 279 6.88 8.61 12.51
C GLY A 279 6.65 7.80 11.22
N TYR A 280 6.46 8.46 10.06
CA TYR A 280 6.25 7.77 8.79
C TYR A 280 7.51 7.10 8.25
N LEU A 281 8.69 7.68 8.45
CA LEU A 281 9.97 7.02 8.14
C LEU A 281 10.18 5.75 8.98
N GLY A 282 9.81 5.79 10.26
CA GLY A 282 9.80 4.62 11.14
C GLY A 282 8.85 3.54 10.63
N LEU A 283 7.59 3.92 10.35
CA LEU A 283 6.56 3.02 9.83
C LEU A 283 6.98 2.36 8.51
N ALA A 284 7.58 3.13 7.59
CA ALA A 284 8.10 2.60 6.34
C ALA A 284 9.19 1.54 6.57
N ARG A 285 10.12 1.80 7.52
CA ARG A 285 11.17 0.85 7.89
C ARG A 285 10.59 -0.46 8.43
N GLU A 286 9.61 -0.39 9.33
CA GLU A 286 8.94 -1.57 9.88
C GLU A 286 8.21 -2.35 8.79
N LEU A 287 7.46 -1.68 7.91
CA LEU A 287 6.74 -2.30 6.81
C LEU A 287 7.70 -3.04 5.86
N LEU A 288 8.80 -2.41 5.48
CA LEU A 288 9.81 -2.99 4.60
C LEU A 288 10.50 -4.20 5.24
N ALA A 289 10.85 -4.11 6.53
CA ALA A 289 11.45 -5.22 7.27
C ALA A 289 10.51 -6.44 7.34
N ARG A 290 9.21 -6.22 7.56
CA ARG A 290 8.20 -7.29 7.56
C ARG A 290 7.99 -7.90 6.18
N SER A 291 8.04 -7.08 5.13
CA SER A 291 7.92 -7.57 3.75
C SER A 291 9.09 -8.44 3.32
N ALA A 292 10.28 -8.25 3.90
CA ALA A 292 11.48 -9.04 3.64
C ALA A 292 11.56 -10.34 4.47
N ALA A 293 10.81 -10.42 5.58
CA ALA A 293 10.80 -11.61 6.44
C ALA A 293 9.94 -12.73 5.82
N PRO A 294 10.36 -14.01 5.92
CA PRO A 294 9.50 -15.13 5.52
C PRO A 294 8.20 -15.07 6.33
N LYS A 295 7.04 -15.19 5.63
CA LYS A 295 5.72 -15.12 6.26
C LYS A 295 5.61 -16.13 7.40
N ALA A 296 5.70 -15.69 8.64
CA ALA A 296 5.31 -16.50 9.79
C ALA A 296 3.80 -16.75 9.70
N LYS A 297 3.36 -18.02 9.87
CA LYS A 297 1.94 -18.38 9.82
C LYS A 297 1.16 -17.50 10.81
N THR A 298 0.32 -16.63 10.29
CA THR A 298 -0.54 -15.74 11.08
C THR A 298 -1.41 -16.56 12.00
N LYS A 299 -1.42 -16.26 13.29
CA LYS A 299 -2.35 -16.85 14.26
C LYS A 299 -3.78 -16.56 13.77
N LYS A 300 -4.62 -17.59 13.65
CA LYS A 300 -6.04 -17.43 13.33
C LYS A 300 -6.64 -16.43 14.33
N VAL A 301 -7.19 -15.33 13.83
CA VAL A 301 -8.02 -14.43 14.62
C VAL A 301 -9.27 -15.23 15.00
N VAL A 302 -9.38 -15.57 16.28
CA VAL A 302 -10.60 -16.14 16.85
C VAL A 302 -11.61 -15.00 16.92
N GLY A 303 -12.75 -15.16 16.24
CA GLY A 303 -13.80 -14.16 16.19
C GLY A 303 -14.18 -13.69 17.59
N VAL A 304 -14.16 -12.38 17.78
CA VAL A 304 -14.75 -11.74 18.96
C VAL A 304 -16.26 -11.99 18.89
N ARG A 305 -16.77 -12.90 19.71
CA ARG A 305 -18.22 -13.03 19.93
C ARG A 305 -18.67 -11.80 20.72
N ALA A 306 -19.68 -11.10 20.17
CA ALA A 306 -20.40 -10.04 20.82
C ALA A 306 -21.10 -10.53 22.10
#